data_9fa580bc5991d27ef838fc0776e9faa8
#
_entry.id   9fa580bc5991d27ef838fc0776e9faa8
#
_cell.length_a   1.000
_cell.length_b   1.000
_cell.length_c   1.000
_cell.angle_alpha   90.00
_cell.angle_beta   90.00
_cell.angle_gamma   90.00
#
_symmetry.space_group_name_H-M   'P 1'
#
loop_
_entity.id
_entity.type
_entity.pdbx_description
1 polymer ?
#
loop_
_entity_poly.entity_id
_entity_poly.type
_entity_poly.pdbx_seq_one_letter_code
_entity_poly.pdbx_strand_id
1 'polypeptide(L)' 'MKTIEYYIKDIYGTPREYIKDEVLARQVFQLTGSKTLNQNIRGLLQVISDGQIQFKQTLRDNN' A
#
# COMPACT_ATOMS: atom_id res chain seq x y z
N MET A 1 -14.45 0.91 -9.22
CA MET A 1 -13.16 1.49 -8.81
C MET A 1 -12.88 1.12 -7.37
N LYS A 2 -11.67 0.70 -7.08
CA LYS A 2 -11.29 0.28 -5.74
C LYS A 2 -10.30 1.28 -5.14
N THR A 3 -10.52 1.64 -3.88
CA THR A 3 -9.62 2.53 -3.16
C THR A 3 -8.79 1.72 -2.18
N ILE A 4 -7.47 1.88 -2.25
CA ILE A 4 -6.55 1.27 -1.32
C ILE A 4 -6.07 2.35 -0.37
N GLU A 5 -6.37 2.19 0.92
CA GLU A 5 -5.92 3.12 1.93
C GLU A 5 -4.55 2.70 2.44
N TYR A 6 -3.69 3.68 2.62
CA TYR A 6 -2.35 3.42 3.13
C TYR A 6 -1.99 4.49 4.16
N TYR A 7 -1.01 4.19 4.98
CA TYR A 7 -0.49 5.15 5.95
C TYR A 7 1.03 5.16 5.89
N ILE A 8 1.62 6.23 6.38
CA ILE A 8 3.08 6.39 6.39
C ILE A 8 3.57 6.22 7.82
N LYS A 9 4.60 5.40 7.97
CA LYS A 9 5.24 5.15 9.25
C LYS A 9 6.73 5.38 9.10
N ASP A 10 7.31 6.17 10.01
CA ASP A 10 8.75 6.36 10.03
C ASP A 10 9.42 5.19 10.72
N ILE A 11 10.38 4.59 10.04
CA ILE A 11 11.19 3.53 10.58
C ILE A 11 12.65 3.96 10.48
N TYR A 12 13.25 4.22 11.63
CA TYR A 12 14.63 4.69 11.70
C TYR A 12 14.85 5.94 10.84
N GLY A 13 13.88 6.87 10.88
CA GLY A 13 13.99 8.10 10.14
C GLY A 13 13.65 8.00 8.66
N THR A 14 13.28 6.83 8.20
CA THR A 14 12.90 6.62 6.80
C THR A 14 11.39 6.42 6.71
N PRO A 15 10.67 7.30 6.01
CA PRO A 15 9.22 7.11 5.87
C PRO A 15 8.94 5.94 4.93
N ARG A 16 8.03 5.09 5.35
CA ARG A 16 7.59 3.94 4.55
C ARG A 16 6.08 3.89 4.52
N GLU A 17 5.55 3.46 3.40
CA GLU A 17 4.10 3.40 3.21
C GLU A 17 3.63 1.97 3.41
N TYR A 18 2.54 1.82 4.15
CA TYR A 18 1.96 0.51 4.43
C TYR A 18 0.48 0.53 4.08
N ILE A 19 -0.01 -0.58 3.54
CA ILE A 19 -1.43 -0.73 3.26
C ILE A 19 -2.17 -0.92 4.58
N LYS A 20 -3.23 -0.14 4.78
CA LYS A 20 -3.98 -0.17 6.04
C LYS A 20 -4.77 -1.46 6.22
N ASP A 21 -5.33 -2.00 5.14
CA ASP A 21 -6.10 -3.24 5.19
C ASP A 21 -5.14 -4.43 5.28
N GLU A 22 -5.19 -5.14 6.39
CA GLU A 22 -4.26 -6.24 6.64
C GLU A 22 -4.45 -7.40 5.66
N VAL A 23 -5.69 -7.67 5.29
CA VAL A 23 -5.97 -8.75 4.33
C VAL A 23 -5.38 -8.40 2.98
N LEU A 24 -5.62 -7.18 2.53
CA LEU A 24 -5.09 -6.72 1.26
C LEU A 24 -3.58 -6.66 1.29
N ALA A 25 -3.00 -6.19 2.40
CA ALA A 25 -1.56 -6.12 2.55
C ALA A 25 -0.93 -7.50 2.43
N ARG A 26 -1.57 -8.50 3.02
CA ARG A 26 -1.08 -9.88 2.93
C ARG A 26 -1.13 -10.38 1.49
N GLN A 27 -2.22 -10.09 0.80
CA GLN A 27 -2.35 -10.50 -0.60
C GLN A 27 -1.29 -9.84 -1.47
N VAL A 28 -1.04 -8.57 -1.27
CA VAL A 28 -0.01 -7.84 -2.01
C VAL A 28 1.37 -8.40 -1.68
N PHE A 29 1.62 -8.72 -0.42
CA PHE A 29 2.88 -9.32 -0.02
C PHE A 29 3.10 -10.67 -0.72
N GLN A 30 2.08 -11.49 -0.79
CA GLN A 30 2.19 -12.79 -1.46
C GLN A 30 2.45 -12.62 -2.96
N LEU A 31 1.90 -11.58 -3.55
CA LEU A 31 2.05 -11.34 -4.98
C LEU A 31 3.41 -10.71 -5.32
N THR A 32 3.87 -9.80 -4.50
CA THR A 32 5.05 -8.98 -4.81
C THR A 32 6.26 -9.26 -3.94
N GLY A 33 6.06 -9.92 -2.81
CA GLY A 33 7.13 -10.16 -1.84
C GLY A 33 7.49 -8.94 -1.01
N SER A 34 6.70 -7.88 -1.07
CA SER A 34 7.00 -6.64 -0.37
C SER A 34 5.90 -6.31 0.62
N LYS A 35 6.29 -5.97 1.85
CA LYS A 35 5.35 -5.54 2.89
C LYS A 35 5.06 -4.05 2.82
N THR A 36 5.85 -3.29 2.09
CA THR A 36 5.67 -1.85 1.97
C THR A 36 5.15 -1.50 0.60
N LEU A 37 4.41 -0.39 0.55
CA LEU A 37 3.93 0.14 -0.70
C LEU A 37 4.98 1.11 -1.24
N ASN A 38 5.41 0.91 -2.48
CA ASN A 38 6.37 1.82 -3.12
C ASN A 38 5.93 2.07 -4.54
N GLN A 39 6.70 2.89 -5.27
CA GLN A 39 6.31 3.25 -6.63
C GLN A 39 6.20 2.04 -7.54
N ASN A 40 7.10 1.09 -7.40
CA ASN A 40 7.05 -0.12 -8.23
C ASN A 40 5.78 -0.92 -7.95
N ILE A 41 5.44 -1.07 -6.66
CA ILE A 41 4.22 -1.79 -6.27
C ILE A 41 2.98 -1.05 -6.74
N ARG A 42 2.97 0.28 -6.59
CA ARG A 42 1.85 1.09 -7.07
C ARG A 42 1.65 0.91 -8.57
N GLY A 43 2.75 0.98 -9.32
CA GLY A 43 2.68 0.80 -10.77
C GLY A 43 2.17 -0.57 -11.14
N LEU A 44 2.66 -1.61 -10.47
CA LEU A 44 2.23 -2.97 -10.71
C LEU A 44 0.74 -3.14 -10.46
N LEU A 45 0.26 -2.61 -9.33
CA LEU A 45 -1.15 -2.71 -8.99
C LEU A 45 -2.04 -1.96 -9.99
N GLN A 46 -1.58 -0.81 -10.48
CA GLN A 46 -2.31 -0.07 -11.50
C GLN A 46 -2.40 -0.86 -12.80
N VAL A 47 -1.30 -1.49 -13.20
CA VAL A 47 -1.28 -2.28 -14.43
C VAL A 47 -2.21 -3.48 -14.30
N ILE A 48 -2.14 -4.19 -13.19
CA ILE A 48 -2.96 -5.39 -12.97
C ILE A 48 -4.44 -5.03 -12.96
N SER A 49 -4.79 -3.90 -12.36
CA SER A 49 -6.18 -3.48 -12.23
C SER A 49 -6.67 -2.64 -13.39
N ASP A 50 -5.82 -2.41 -14.39
CA ASP A 50 -6.14 -1.57 -15.55
C ASP A 50 -6.53 -0.16 -15.12
N GLY A 51 -5.81 0.39 -14.15
CA GLY A 51 -6.05 1.75 -13.67
C GLY A 51 -7.28 1.92 -12.81
N GLN A 52 -7.86 0.83 -12.33
CA GLN A 52 -9.09 0.88 -11.53
C GLN A 52 -8.84 1.08 -10.04
N ILE A 53 -7.57 1.20 -9.63
CA ILE A 53 -7.22 1.37 -8.22
C ILE A 53 -6.85 2.82 -7.95
N GLN A 54 -7.36 3.36 -6.85
CA GLN A 54 -6.93 4.65 -6.33
C GLN A 54 -6.25 4.43 -4.99
N PHE A 55 -5.21 5.22 -4.72
CA PHE A 55 -4.52 5.17 -3.45
C PHE A 55 -4.88 6.40 -2.63
N LYS A 56 -5.27 6.18 -1.38
CA LYS A 56 -5.67 7.26 -0.49
C LYS A 56 -4.84 7.18 0.79
N GLN A 57 -4.18 8.28 1.12
CA GLN A 57 -3.42 8.36 2.35
C GLN A 57 -4.36 8.57 3.53
N THR A 58 -4.21 7.75 4.56
CA THR A 58 -5.00 7.87 5.78
C THR A 58 -4.06 8.06 6.96
N LEU A 59 -4.60 8.57 8.05
CA LEU A 59 -3.84 8.64 9.28
C LEU A 59 -3.80 7.25 9.91
N ARG A 60 -2.67 6.97 10.54
CA ARG A 60 -2.54 5.74 11.29
C ARG A 60 -3.42 5.82 12.54
N ASP A 61 -4.16 4.76 12.78
CA ASP A 61 -4.95 4.69 14.00
C ASP A 61 -4.07 4.53 15.18
N ASN A 62 -4.08 5.18 16.07
CA ASN A 62 -3.39 5.03 17.19
C ASN A 62 -2.09 5.02 17.15
N ASN A 63 -1.86 5.52 17.00
CA ASN A 63 -0.77 5.62 17.06
C ASN A 63 -0.14 5.34 17.94
#